data_a5879bf104a24ec542d418a90778dfa5
#
_entry.id   a5879bf104a24ec542d418a90778dfa5
#
_cell.length_a   1.000
_cell.length_b   1.000
_cell.length_c   1.000
_cell.angle_alpha   90.00
_cell.angle_beta   90.00
_cell.angle_gamma   90.00
#
_symmetry.space_group_name_H-M   'P 1'
#
loop_
_entity.id
_entity.type
_entity.pdbx_description
1 polymer ?
#
loop_
_entity_poly.entity_id
_entity_poly.type
_entity_poly.pdbx_seq_one_letter_code
_entity_poly.pdbx_strand_id
1 'polypeptide(L)'
;IGNPYVYGGNSLTNGIDCSGFTQQIFGHFGYSLPRTSGAQASSGVGINYSEHRAGDLIVYPGHVAILTGDGGIVHASNSAPYPKGGIKYTANALYRSPIAVRRIVQ
;
A
#
# COMPACT_ATOMS: atom_id res chain seq x y z
N ILE A 1 -10.76 -4.71 -2.28
CA ILE A 1 -11.36 -4.21 -1.03
C ILE A 1 -12.27 -5.29 -0.44
N GLY A 2 -12.28 -5.41 0.89
CA GLY A 2 -13.08 -6.40 1.60
C GLY A 2 -12.40 -7.74 1.84
N ASN A 3 -11.30 -8.04 1.13
CA ASN A 3 -10.55 -9.28 1.34
C ASN A 3 -9.70 -9.21 2.62
N PRO A 4 -9.41 -10.36 3.26
CA PRO A 4 -8.80 -10.36 4.59
C PRO A 4 -7.33 -9.95 4.59
N TYR A 5 -6.89 -9.38 5.71
CA TYR A 5 -5.49 -9.16 6.02
C TYR A 5 -4.97 -10.36 6.82
N VAL A 6 -3.78 -10.85 6.44
CA VAL A 6 -3.05 -11.86 7.22
C VAL A 6 -1.57 -11.47 7.23
N TYR A 7 -0.99 -11.28 8.41
CA TYR A 7 0.42 -10.95 8.55
C TYR A 7 1.29 -12.01 7.87
N GLY A 8 2.18 -11.57 6.98
CA GLY A 8 3.00 -12.47 6.17
C GLY A 8 2.26 -13.11 5.01
N GLY A 9 0.94 -12.88 4.86
CA GLY A 9 0.14 -13.48 3.80
C GLY A 9 0.39 -12.85 2.43
N ASN A 10 0.24 -13.65 1.38
CA ASN A 10 0.49 -13.26 -0.01
C ASN A 10 -0.71 -13.42 -0.94
N SER A 11 -1.86 -13.85 -0.44
CA SER A 11 -3.04 -14.10 -1.27
C SER A 11 -3.99 -12.91 -1.23
N LEU A 12 -4.33 -12.34 -2.39
CA LEU A 12 -5.29 -11.24 -2.47
C LEU A 12 -6.68 -11.60 -1.97
N THR A 13 -7.05 -12.89 -2.00
CA THR A 13 -8.38 -13.35 -1.62
C THR A 13 -8.43 -14.06 -0.28
N ASN A 14 -7.36 -14.78 0.09
CA ASN A 14 -7.34 -15.64 1.28
C ASN A 14 -6.59 -15.06 2.47
N GLY A 15 -5.86 -13.97 2.27
CA GLY A 15 -5.14 -13.30 3.33
C GLY A 15 -3.83 -12.68 2.85
N ILE A 16 -3.63 -11.40 3.12
CA ILE A 16 -2.48 -10.66 2.63
C ILE A 16 -2.14 -9.55 3.62
N ASP A 17 -0.84 -9.24 3.80
CA ASP A 17 -0.42 -8.09 4.58
C ASP A 17 -0.22 -6.85 3.69
N CYS A 18 0.16 -5.71 4.29
CA CYS A 18 0.22 -4.43 3.57
C CYS A 18 1.24 -4.45 2.43
N SER A 19 2.44 -4.96 2.66
CA SER A 19 3.48 -5.01 1.63
C SER A 19 3.23 -6.10 0.59
N GLY A 20 2.62 -7.21 1.00
CA GLY A 20 2.16 -8.25 0.08
C GLY A 20 1.08 -7.73 -0.85
N PHE A 21 0.15 -6.93 -0.33
CA PHE A 21 -0.90 -6.32 -1.13
C PHE A 21 -0.30 -5.45 -2.26
N THR A 22 0.59 -4.52 -1.93
CA THR A 22 1.21 -3.67 -2.93
C THR A 22 2.06 -4.48 -3.91
N GLN A 23 2.82 -5.46 -3.43
CA GLN A 23 3.62 -6.33 -4.27
C GLN A 23 2.76 -7.07 -5.30
N GLN A 24 1.63 -7.64 -4.86
CA GLN A 24 0.73 -8.40 -5.75
C GLN A 24 0.06 -7.48 -6.76
N ILE A 25 -0.42 -6.32 -6.36
CA ILE A 25 -1.09 -5.39 -7.26
C ILE A 25 -0.13 -4.92 -8.36
N PHE A 26 1.07 -4.47 -7.99
CA PHE A 26 2.05 -4.04 -9.00
C PHE A 26 2.58 -5.20 -9.83
N GLY A 27 2.66 -6.40 -9.25
CA GLY A 27 3.03 -7.61 -9.98
C GLY A 27 2.07 -7.94 -11.12
N HIS A 28 0.78 -7.71 -10.94
CA HIS A 28 -0.22 -7.88 -11.99
C HIS A 28 0.01 -6.98 -13.21
N PHE A 29 0.65 -5.83 -12.99
CA PHE A 29 0.97 -4.89 -14.06
C PHE A 29 2.42 -4.99 -14.54
N GLY A 30 3.14 -6.03 -14.12
CA GLY A 30 4.50 -6.30 -14.59
C GLY A 30 5.60 -5.56 -13.82
N TYR A 31 5.28 -4.94 -12.70
CA TYR A 31 6.26 -4.25 -11.87
C TYR A 31 6.65 -5.12 -10.68
N SER A 32 7.97 -5.32 -10.51
CA SER A 32 8.50 -6.13 -9.42
C SER A 32 8.80 -5.24 -8.23
N LEU A 33 8.15 -5.50 -7.09
CA LEU A 33 8.41 -4.81 -5.83
C LEU A 33 9.03 -5.76 -4.82
N PRO A 34 9.90 -5.25 -3.92
CA PRO A 34 10.38 -6.03 -2.78
C PRO A 34 9.21 -6.46 -1.88
N ARG A 35 9.42 -7.51 -1.09
CA ARG A 35 8.36 -8.10 -0.26
C ARG A 35 7.99 -7.26 0.97
N THR A 36 8.91 -6.44 1.50
CA THR A 36 8.70 -5.71 2.75
C THR A 36 8.42 -4.23 2.52
N SER A 37 7.65 -3.61 3.42
CA SER A 37 7.36 -2.18 3.34
C SER A 37 8.64 -1.32 3.44
N GLY A 38 9.57 -1.71 4.28
CA GLY A 38 10.85 -1.00 4.40
C GLY A 38 11.67 -1.01 3.12
N ALA A 39 11.70 -2.14 2.41
CA ALA A 39 12.39 -2.24 1.11
C ALA A 39 11.62 -1.49 0.02
N GLN A 40 10.29 -1.48 0.06
CA GLN A 40 9.47 -0.73 -0.89
C GLN A 40 9.68 0.79 -0.76
N ALA A 41 10.08 1.27 0.40
CA ALA A 41 10.39 2.68 0.63
C ALA A 41 11.55 3.19 -0.25
N SER A 42 12.35 2.31 -0.82
CA SER A 42 13.44 2.65 -1.73
C SER A 42 13.15 2.29 -3.19
N SER A 43 11.93 1.84 -3.50
CA SER A 43 11.55 1.44 -4.86
C SER A 43 11.12 2.64 -5.68
N GLY A 44 11.32 2.57 -7.00
CA GLY A 44 10.90 3.62 -7.92
C GLY A 44 11.57 4.95 -7.67
N VAL A 45 10.83 6.03 -7.92
CA VAL A 45 11.32 7.41 -7.77
C VAL A 45 10.65 8.06 -6.57
N GLY A 46 11.44 8.68 -5.67
CA GLY A 46 10.93 9.47 -4.56
C GLY A 46 10.28 10.75 -5.05
N ILE A 47 9.10 11.07 -4.52
CA ILE A 47 8.37 12.29 -4.86
C ILE A 47 7.84 12.95 -3.59
N ASN A 48 7.53 14.25 -3.69
CA ASN A 48 6.86 14.95 -2.61
C ASN A 48 5.38 14.54 -2.56
N TYR A 49 4.81 14.46 -1.37
CA TYR A 49 3.39 14.12 -1.23
C TYR A 49 2.50 15.07 -2.03
N SER A 50 2.83 16.36 -2.06
CA SER A 50 2.06 17.36 -2.81
C SER A 50 2.00 17.10 -4.32
N GLU A 51 2.90 16.28 -4.84
CA GLU A 51 2.98 15.93 -6.26
C GLU A 51 2.48 14.50 -6.55
N HIS A 52 1.93 13.81 -5.54
CA HIS A 52 1.49 12.44 -5.72
C HIS A 52 0.31 12.32 -6.68
N ARG A 53 0.22 11.15 -7.32
CA ARG A 53 -0.87 10.77 -8.21
C ARG A 53 -1.45 9.45 -7.79
N ALA A 54 -2.66 9.15 -8.27
CA ALA A 54 -3.25 7.83 -8.10
C ALA A 54 -2.27 6.75 -8.57
N GLY A 55 -2.08 5.71 -7.76
CA GLY A 55 -1.15 4.62 -8.04
C GLY A 55 0.24 4.78 -7.45
N ASP A 56 0.59 5.94 -6.88
CA ASP A 56 1.84 6.09 -6.16
C ASP A 56 1.78 5.38 -4.81
N LEU A 57 2.94 4.89 -4.32
CA LEU A 57 3.05 4.30 -3.00
C LEU A 57 3.28 5.37 -1.93
N ILE A 58 2.65 5.18 -0.77
CA ILE A 58 2.99 5.94 0.43
C ILE A 58 3.43 4.94 1.50
N VAL A 59 4.58 5.18 2.11
CA VAL A 59 5.19 4.28 3.08
C VAL A 59 5.20 4.95 4.45
N TYR A 60 4.70 4.23 5.45
CA TYR A 60 4.73 4.63 6.85
C TYR A 60 5.65 3.69 7.62
N PRO A 61 6.06 4.02 8.84
CA PRO A 61 6.79 3.05 9.67
C PRO A 61 6.00 1.75 9.81
N GLY A 62 6.54 0.66 9.25
CA GLY A 62 5.93 -0.67 9.30
C GLY A 62 4.67 -0.85 8.46
N HIS A 63 4.36 0.07 7.54
CA HIS A 63 3.14 -0.01 6.72
C HIS A 63 3.35 0.64 5.35
N VAL A 64 2.59 0.18 4.36
CA VAL A 64 2.62 0.75 3.00
C VAL A 64 1.21 0.69 2.41
N ALA A 65 0.90 1.66 1.55
CA ALA A 65 -0.42 1.79 0.92
C ALA A 65 -0.28 2.32 -0.50
N ILE A 66 -1.38 2.26 -1.26
CA ILE A 66 -1.47 2.84 -2.61
C ILE A 66 -2.34 4.09 -2.53
N LEU A 67 -1.81 5.21 -3.00
CA LEU A 67 -2.54 6.48 -3.04
C LEU A 67 -3.61 6.43 -4.13
N THR A 68 -4.79 6.95 -3.82
CA THR A 68 -5.92 6.96 -4.76
C THR A 68 -6.06 8.27 -5.54
N GLY A 69 -5.24 9.27 -5.22
CA GLY A 69 -5.22 10.56 -5.92
C GLY A 69 -6.19 11.59 -5.38
N ASP A 70 -7.06 11.21 -4.45
CA ASP A 70 -8.03 12.10 -3.81
C ASP A 70 -7.69 12.43 -2.35
N GLY A 71 -6.47 12.10 -1.93
CA GLY A 71 -6.02 12.27 -0.55
C GLY A 71 -6.19 11.01 0.29
N GLY A 72 -6.75 9.95 -0.26
CA GLY A 72 -6.96 8.67 0.40
C GLY A 72 -5.98 7.58 -0.02
N ILE A 73 -6.16 6.42 0.57
CA ILE A 73 -5.34 5.23 0.29
C ILE A 73 -6.21 3.98 0.20
N VAL A 74 -5.72 3.00 -0.56
CA VAL A 74 -6.19 1.61 -0.49
C VAL A 74 -5.05 0.78 0.06
N HIS A 75 -5.33 -0.04 1.08
CA HIS A 75 -4.30 -0.79 1.77
C HIS A 75 -4.87 -2.03 2.46
N ALA A 76 -3.98 -3.01 2.70
CA ALA A 76 -4.27 -4.11 3.61
C ALA A 76 -3.96 -3.61 5.03
N SER A 77 -5.00 -3.28 5.79
CA SER A 77 -4.89 -2.48 7.00
C SER A 77 -4.47 -3.27 8.23
N ASN A 78 -5.32 -4.20 8.68
CA ASN A 78 -5.05 -5.02 9.85
C ASN A 78 -5.89 -6.29 9.80
N SER A 79 -5.72 -7.18 10.77
CA SER A 79 -6.39 -8.48 10.81
C SER A 79 -7.84 -8.45 11.30
N ALA A 80 -8.38 -7.28 11.64
CA ALA A 80 -9.79 -7.16 11.99
C ALA A 80 -10.67 -7.43 10.75
N PRO A 81 -11.91 -7.92 10.93
CA PRO A 81 -12.82 -8.09 9.80
C PRO A 81 -13.13 -6.76 9.10
N TYR A 82 -13.35 -6.83 7.79
CA TYR A 82 -13.82 -5.68 7.03
C TYR A 82 -15.16 -5.18 7.63
N PRO A 83 -15.42 -3.86 7.74
CA PRO A 83 -14.64 -2.74 7.20
C PRO A 83 -13.58 -2.16 8.14
N LYS A 84 -13.39 -2.70 9.34
CA LYS A 84 -12.38 -2.20 10.29
C LYS A 84 -10.97 -2.55 9.87
N GLY A 85 -10.79 -3.68 9.22
CA GLY A 85 -9.50 -4.16 8.73
C GLY A 85 -9.63 -4.80 7.35
N GLY A 86 -8.69 -5.69 7.01
CA GLY A 86 -8.60 -6.28 5.68
C GLY A 86 -8.15 -5.24 4.64
N ILE A 87 -8.43 -5.51 3.38
CA ILE A 87 -8.15 -4.56 2.29
C ILE A 87 -9.27 -3.54 2.25
N LYS A 88 -8.93 -2.26 2.46
CA LYS A 88 -9.93 -1.19 2.55
C LYS A 88 -9.41 0.14 2.04
N TYR A 89 -10.34 1.08 1.81
CA TYR A 89 -10.05 2.48 1.54
C TYR A 89 -10.04 3.28 2.85
N THR A 90 -9.05 4.17 3.01
CA THR A 90 -8.99 5.14 4.10
C THR A 90 -8.94 6.53 3.50
N ALA A 91 -9.83 7.41 3.92
CA ALA A 91 -10.05 8.71 3.26
C ALA A 91 -8.92 9.72 3.48
N ASN A 92 -8.07 9.55 4.49
CA ASN A 92 -6.99 10.47 4.78
C ASN A 92 -5.64 9.73 4.80
N ALA A 93 -4.85 9.90 3.74
CA ALA A 93 -3.52 9.29 3.64
C ALA A 93 -2.55 9.79 4.71
N LEU A 94 -2.78 10.97 5.27
CA LEU A 94 -1.93 11.55 6.31
C LEU A 94 -2.43 11.25 7.73
N TYR A 95 -3.24 10.22 7.90
CA TYR A 95 -3.66 9.77 9.24
C TYR A 95 -2.47 9.30 10.09
N ARG A 96 -1.35 8.97 9.45
CA ARG A 96 -0.05 8.67 10.05
C ARG A 96 0.99 9.48 9.31
N SER A 97 2.14 9.73 9.93
CA SER A 97 3.25 10.43 9.29
C SER A 97 3.98 9.48 8.34
N PRO A 98 4.01 9.75 7.03
CA PRO A 98 4.73 8.91 6.08
C PRO A 98 6.24 9.16 6.14
N ILE A 99 7.02 8.12 5.77
CA ILE A 99 8.48 8.23 5.64
C ILE A 99 8.92 8.34 4.18
N ALA A 100 8.07 7.97 3.24
CA ALA A 100 8.40 8.05 1.82
C ALA A 100 7.13 8.05 0.98
N VAL A 101 7.20 8.71 -0.18
CA VAL A 101 6.21 8.58 -1.26
C VAL A 101 6.99 8.20 -2.50
N ARG A 102 6.60 7.10 -3.15
CA ARG A 102 7.37 6.51 -4.26
C ARG A 102 6.50 6.34 -5.49
N ARG A 103 7.03 6.72 -6.64
CA ARG A 103 6.38 6.49 -7.94
C ARG A 103 7.00 5.27 -8.61
N ILE A 104 6.21 4.23 -8.78
CA ILE A 104 6.65 2.97 -9.40
C ILE A 104 6.38 3.01 -10.90
N VAL A 105 5.20 3.46 -11.29
CA VAL A 105 4.80 3.58 -12.69
C VAL A 105 5.26 4.94 -13.20
N GLN A 106 6.23 4.92 -14.11
CA GLN A 106 6.85 6.14 -14.65
C GLN A 106 6.06 6.76 -15.80
#